data_facc7e63ae9bbb7e55db5cff43713784
#
_entry.id   facc7e63ae9bbb7e55db5cff43713784
#
_cell.length_a   1.000
_cell.length_b   1.000
_cell.length_c   1.000
_cell.angle_alpha   90.00
_cell.angle_beta   90.00
_cell.angle_gamma   90.00
#
_symmetry.space_group_name_H-M   'P 1'
#
loop_
_entity.id
_entity.type
_entity.pdbx_description
1 polymer ?
#
loop_
_entity_poly.entity_id
_entity_poly.type
_entity_poly.pdbx_seq_one_letter_code
_entity_poly.pdbx_strand_id
1 'polypeptide(L)'
;MGNTAINHEIREGKEKMKKTMKIAAVVAGLAMVLSGVAFSAETIKVGHLADLTGPTGDVGKPYAAGVQAYKNYVNAHGGINGKQIEMQMFDYAYDKDKAVNQYKKYKEDKVVAIEGWGTGDTEALTGFVSADKIPYISASYSAHLSDPRKAPYNFFCAADYTTALRAGLLYLKEGWKEKRAPKIVFIYPNHPYGIAPIKGGKEYAKELGFEVLGDEDVSLKAIEANSQLLSVKNKGADFAWIGGTTNSTAVILKDAKKLGLKTKFFSNIWGIDESTPKLAGGAEEGALVMAGSCRYGDNVSGMKLLMSVEKTPQVTHYIRGWVSMMVLVEALNRADKKGPITGESVKAALETFKDFDTGGLTPAKITFTPTDHRPFMSVNIMEMEKGKLVLKKTMDLPRKAEWLGL
;
A
#
# COMPACT_ATOMS: atom_id res chain seq x y z
N MET A 1 9.40 83.23 -43.38
CA MET A 1 9.43 81.76 -43.72
C MET A 1 9.66 80.83 -42.51
N GLY A 2 9.26 81.22 -41.30
CA GLY A 2 9.57 80.40 -40.10
C GLY A 2 8.39 79.66 -39.47
N ASN A 3 7.16 79.99 -39.82
CA ASN A 3 6.00 79.44 -39.11
C ASN A 3 5.39 78.12 -39.71
N THR A 4 5.76 77.74 -40.91
CA THR A 4 5.23 76.56 -41.59
C THR A 4 5.95 75.27 -41.21
N ALA A 5 7.26 75.32 -40.91
CA ALA A 5 8.09 74.19 -40.50
C ALA A 5 7.75 73.70 -39.09
N ILE A 6 7.55 74.67 -38.15
CA ILE A 6 7.20 74.31 -36.74
C ILE A 6 5.84 73.61 -36.63
N ASN A 7 4.88 74.06 -37.44
CA ASN A 7 3.52 73.42 -37.46
C ASN A 7 3.55 72.02 -38.07
N HIS A 8 4.49 71.70 -38.98
CA HIS A 8 4.67 70.39 -39.56
C HIS A 8 5.25 69.37 -38.55
N GLU A 9 6.27 69.78 -37.82
CA GLU A 9 6.90 68.92 -36.76
C GLU A 9 5.92 68.62 -35.61
N ILE A 10 5.11 69.61 -35.17
CA ILE A 10 4.11 69.42 -34.12
C ILE A 10 3.03 68.45 -34.58
N ARG A 11 2.66 68.49 -35.86
CA ARG A 11 1.66 67.60 -36.42
C ARG A 11 2.15 66.17 -36.58
N GLU A 12 3.41 65.94 -37.03
CA GLU A 12 4.04 64.65 -37.08
C GLU A 12 4.27 64.04 -35.68
N GLY A 13 4.71 64.84 -34.69
CA GLY A 13 4.83 64.40 -33.29
C GLY A 13 3.50 63.92 -32.69
N LYS A 14 2.42 64.64 -32.98
CA LYS A 14 1.05 64.26 -32.52
C LYS A 14 0.56 62.97 -33.21
N GLU A 15 0.88 62.74 -34.49
CA GLU A 15 0.50 61.52 -35.18
C GLU A 15 1.33 60.28 -34.71
N LYS A 16 2.62 60.48 -34.48
CA LYS A 16 3.50 59.43 -33.88
C LYS A 16 3.02 59.08 -32.47
N MET A 17 2.67 60.07 -31.65
CA MET A 17 2.20 59.85 -30.29
C MET A 17 0.83 59.10 -30.29
N LYS A 18 -0.08 59.46 -31.22
CA LYS A 18 -1.38 58.73 -31.38
C LYS A 18 -1.19 57.28 -31.88
N LYS A 19 -0.17 57.03 -32.78
CA LYS A 19 0.16 55.66 -33.20
C LYS A 19 0.72 54.85 -32.03
N THR A 20 1.65 55.44 -31.24
CA THR A 20 2.25 54.76 -30.08
C THR A 20 1.22 54.47 -29.00
N MET A 21 0.27 55.40 -28.72
CA MET A 21 -0.85 55.18 -27.80
C MET A 21 -1.83 54.08 -28.28
N LYS A 22 -2.08 53.99 -29.61
CA LYS A 22 -2.93 52.89 -30.15
C LYS A 22 -2.23 51.52 -30.05
N ILE A 23 -0.91 51.46 -30.27
CA ILE A 23 -0.15 50.22 -30.12
C ILE A 23 -0.08 49.81 -28.63
N ALA A 24 0.14 50.78 -27.72
CA ALA A 24 0.10 50.51 -26.27
C ALA A 24 -1.27 50.05 -25.77
N ALA A 25 -2.36 50.59 -26.29
CA ALA A 25 -3.72 50.17 -25.95
C ALA A 25 -4.05 48.76 -26.49
N VAL A 26 -3.55 48.39 -27.69
CA VAL A 26 -3.71 47.02 -28.24
C VAL A 26 -2.87 46.01 -27.46
N VAL A 27 -1.66 46.36 -27.07
CA VAL A 27 -0.78 45.47 -26.25
C VAL A 27 -1.38 45.33 -24.83
N ALA A 28 -1.91 46.38 -24.22
CA ALA A 28 -2.60 46.28 -22.94
C ALA A 28 -3.92 45.50 -23.03
N GLY A 29 -4.64 45.62 -24.13
CA GLY A 29 -5.86 44.81 -24.40
C GLY A 29 -5.53 43.33 -24.59
N LEU A 30 -4.44 42.99 -25.30
CA LEU A 30 -3.98 41.58 -25.43
C LEU A 30 -3.45 41.02 -24.11
N ALA A 31 -2.82 41.83 -23.26
CA ALA A 31 -2.37 41.41 -21.95
C ALA A 31 -3.54 41.18 -20.97
N MET A 32 -4.65 41.88 -21.10
CA MET A 32 -5.86 41.65 -20.28
C MET A 32 -6.68 40.42 -20.75
N VAL A 33 -6.57 40.00 -22.00
CA VAL A 33 -7.23 38.79 -22.49
C VAL A 33 -6.41 37.52 -22.08
N LEU A 34 -5.12 37.70 -21.77
CA LEU A 34 -4.24 36.66 -21.19
C LEU A 34 -4.27 36.64 -19.64
N SER A 35 -5.04 37.52 -19.00
CA SER A 35 -5.39 37.36 -17.57
C SER A 35 -6.33 36.17 -17.50
N GLY A 36 -5.71 34.97 -17.52
CA GLY A 36 -6.39 33.70 -17.57
C GLY A 36 -7.52 33.68 -16.55
N VAL A 37 -8.66 33.26 -17.00
CA VAL A 37 -9.61 32.58 -16.13
C VAL A 37 -8.73 31.59 -15.36
N ALA A 38 -8.41 31.88 -14.11
CA ALA A 38 -7.91 30.91 -13.19
C ALA A 38 -9.04 29.89 -13.06
N PHE A 39 -9.03 28.91 -13.97
CA PHE A 39 -9.79 27.69 -13.75
C PHE A 39 -9.26 27.20 -12.41
N SER A 40 -10.03 27.36 -11.36
CA SER A 40 -9.81 26.59 -10.13
C SER A 40 -9.73 25.17 -10.60
N ALA A 41 -8.50 24.62 -10.61
CA ALA A 41 -8.32 23.25 -11.03
C ALA A 41 -9.26 22.40 -10.20
N GLU A 42 -10.19 21.72 -10.84
CA GLU A 42 -11.12 20.82 -10.15
C GLU A 42 -10.27 19.83 -9.34
N THR A 43 -10.57 19.69 -8.06
CA THR A 43 -9.81 18.80 -7.18
C THR A 43 -10.59 17.51 -6.93
N ILE A 44 -9.86 16.40 -6.93
CA ILE A 44 -10.38 15.08 -6.57
C ILE A 44 -9.99 14.82 -5.11
N LYS A 45 -10.99 14.81 -4.22
CA LYS A 45 -10.74 14.60 -2.80
C LYS A 45 -10.63 13.11 -2.46
N VAL A 46 -9.55 12.73 -1.78
CA VAL A 46 -9.24 11.37 -1.34
C VAL A 46 -8.92 11.40 0.15
N GLY A 47 -9.51 10.49 0.93
CA GLY A 47 -9.13 10.28 2.31
C GLY A 47 -7.89 9.40 2.42
N HIS A 48 -7.09 9.56 3.49
CA HIS A 48 -6.01 8.64 3.82
C HIS A 48 -5.96 8.42 5.33
N LEU A 49 -6.35 7.24 5.78
CA LEU A 49 -6.15 6.78 7.15
C LEU A 49 -4.79 6.12 7.28
N ALA A 50 -3.92 6.64 8.13
CA ALA A 50 -2.57 6.14 8.34
C ALA A 50 -2.31 5.86 9.82
N ASP A 51 -1.48 4.88 10.14
CA ASP A 51 -0.88 4.73 11.45
C ASP A 51 0.56 5.26 11.42
N LEU A 52 0.74 6.45 11.97
CA LEU A 52 2.06 7.08 12.04
C LEU A 52 2.66 7.00 13.45
N THR A 53 1.81 7.00 14.48
CA THR A 53 2.26 7.07 15.89
C THR A 53 1.80 5.89 16.74
N GLY A 54 0.97 5.01 16.20
CA GLY A 54 0.44 3.85 16.90
C GLY A 54 1.34 2.62 16.82
N PRO A 55 0.79 1.45 17.20
CA PRO A 55 1.56 0.21 17.34
C PRO A 55 2.11 -0.38 16.04
N THR A 56 1.64 0.07 14.88
CA THR A 56 2.11 -0.36 13.57
C THR A 56 2.80 0.77 12.79
N GLY A 57 3.17 1.86 13.48
CA GLY A 57 3.81 3.02 12.89
C GLY A 57 5.19 2.74 12.29
N ASP A 58 5.86 1.65 12.70
CA ASP A 58 7.12 1.17 12.14
C ASP A 58 6.99 0.82 10.63
N VAL A 59 5.86 0.25 10.25
CA VAL A 59 5.52 -0.13 8.87
C VAL A 59 4.53 0.85 8.21
N GLY A 60 3.71 1.54 9.00
CA GLY A 60 2.72 2.52 8.54
C GLY A 60 3.33 3.80 7.99
N LYS A 61 4.36 4.34 8.65
CA LYS A 61 5.07 5.54 8.15
C LYS A 61 5.64 5.38 6.75
N PRO A 62 6.47 4.35 6.46
CA PRO A 62 7.00 4.19 5.12
C PRO A 62 5.91 3.91 4.08
N TYR A 63 4.85 3.18 4.43
CA TYR A 63 3.73 2.98 3.53
C TYR A 63 3.03 4.30 3.18
N ALA A 64 2.66 5.11 4.17
CA ALA A 64 2.03 6.40 3.97
C ALA A 64 2.93 7.35 3.15
N ALA A 65 4.24 7.30 3.37
CA ALA A 65 5.19 8.07 2.56
C ALA A 65 5.18 7.65 1.09
N GLY A 66 5.07 6.35 0.79
CA GLY A 66 4.94 5.83 -0.57
C GLY A 66 3.65 6.27 -1.26
N VAL A 67 2.52 6.22 -0.55
CA VAL A 67 1.22 6.74 -1.02
C VAL A 67 1.34 8.21 -1.39
N GLN A 68 1.91 9.00 -0.49
CA GLN A 68 2.06 10.45 -0.68
C GLN A 68 3.01 10.79 -1.84
N ALA A 69 4.10 10.04 -1.99
CA ALA A 69 5.07 10.26 -3.04
C ALA A 69 4.47 10.02 -4.44
N TYR A 70 3.70 8.93 -4.62
CA TYR A 70 3.05 8.70 -5.90
C TYR A 70 1.96 9.74 -6.20
N LYS A 71 1.15 10.12 -5.22
CA LYS A 71 0.18 11.21 -5.36
C LYS A 71 0.88 12.52 -5.78
N ASN A 72 1.99 12.88 -5.14
CA ASN A 72 2.76 14.08 -5.47
C ASN A 72 3.33 14.01 -6.89
N TYR A 73 3.86 12.84 -7.28
CA TYR A 73 4.34 12.60 -8.64
C TYR A 73 3.23 12.83 -9.67
N VAL A 74 2.04 12.26 -9.47
CA VAL A 74 0.91 12.43 -10.38
C VAL A 74 0.49 13.90 -10.49
N ASN A 75 0.36 14.58 -9.36
CA ASN A 75 -0.01 15.99 -9.34
C ASN A 75 1.01 16.88 -10.05
N ALA A 76 2.30 16.60 -9.88
CA ALA A 76 3.36 17.33 -10.58
C ALA A 76 3.37 17.11 -12.11
N HIS A 77 2.72 16.01 -12.57
CA HIS A 77 2.61 15.66 -13.99
C HIS A 77 1.20 15.92 -14.56
N GLY A 78 0.47 16.86 -13.97
CA GLY A 78 -0.83 17.31 -14.50
C GLY A 78 -2.05 16.67 -13.85
N GLY A 79 -1.88 15.80 -12.84
CA GLY A 79 -2.98 15.17 -12.13
C GLY A 79 -3.79 14.19 -13.00
N ILE A 80 -5.05 14.05 -12.68
CA ILE A 80 -6.01 13.22 -13.42
C ILE A 80 -6.69 14.09 -14.49
N ASN A 81 -6.19 14.06 -15.70
CA ASN A 81 -6.72 14.89 -16.82
C ASN A 81 -6.85 16.39 -16.45
N GLY A 82 -5.84 16.94 -15.78
CA GLY A 82 -5.82 18.34 -15.32
C GLY A 82 -6.38 18.57 -13.92
N LYS A 83 -7.00 17.58 -13.28
CA LYS A 83 -7.53 17.65 -11.92
C LYS A 83 -6.50 17.22 -10.91
N GLN A 84 -6.29 18.01 -9.86
CA GLN A 84 -5.35 17.69 -8.79
C GLN A 84 -5.97 16.75 -7.77
N ILE A 85 -5.18 15.83 -7.23
CA ILE A 85 -5.60 14.96 -6.13
C ILE A 85 -5.33 15.70 -4.81
N GLU A 86 -6.38 16.05 -4.09
CA GLU A 86 -6.34 16.59 -2.73
C GLU A 86 -6.48 15.42 -1.76
N MET A 87 -5.39 15.08 -1.07
CA MET A 87 -5.38 13.98 -0.12
C MET A 87 -5.41 14.48 1.31
N GLN A 88 -6.43 14.06 2.06
CA GLN A 88 -6.61 14.37 3.47
C GLN A 88 -6.06 13.19 4.30
N MET A 89 -4.78 13.28 4.70
CA MET A 89 -4.16 12.26 5.55
C MET A 89 -4.49 12.52 7.02
N PHE A 90 -4.85 11.46 7.74
CA PHE A 90 -5.10 11.49 9.17
C PHE A 90 -4.40 10.33 9.88
N ASP A 91 -3.58 10.66 10.88
CA ASP A 91 -2.98 9.68 11.78
C ASP A 91 -4.01 9.25 12.84
N TYR A 92 -4.58 8.07 12.66
CA TYR A 92 -5.54 7.54 13.63
C TYR A 92 -4.88 6.67 14.72
N ALA A 93 -3.54 6.54 14.69
CA ALA A 93 -2.74 5.82 15.68
C ALA A 93 -3.21 4.38 15.97
N TYR A 94 -3.74 3.71 14.95
CA TYR A 94 -4.31 2.35 15.00
C TYR A 94 -5.53 2.21 15.93
N ASP A 95 -6.20 3.31 16.22
CA ASP A 95 -7.42 3.40 17.01
C ASP A 95 -8.65 3.42 16.11
N LYS A 96 -9.42 2.31 16.09
CA LYS A 96 -10.59 2.15 15.22
C LYS A 96 -11.65 3.23 15.41
N ASP A 97 -11.83 3.75 16.65
CA ASP A 97 -12.84 4.77 16.93
C ASP A 97 -12.43 6.12 16.34
N LYS A 98 -11.14 6.45 16.36
CA LYS A 98 -10.59 7.61 15.63
C LYS A 98 -10.76 7.46 14.13
N ALA A 99 -10.53 6.25 13.58
CA ALA A 99 -10.73 5.97 12.16
C ALA A 99 -12.21 6.18 11.76
N VAL A 100 -13.16 5.66 12.55
CA VAL A 100 -14.61 5.85 12.31
C VAL A 100 -15.01 7.33 12.40
N ASN A 101 -14.47 8.07 13.36
CA ASN A 101 -14.76 9.51 13.48
C ASN A 101 -14.16 10.31 12.31
N GLN A 102 -12.97 9.97 11.84
CA GLN A 102 -12.39 10.62 10.67
C GLN A 102 -13.14 10.25 9.38
N TYR A 103 -13.64 9.03 9.26
CA TYR A 103 -14.47 8.62 8.14
C TYR A 103 -15.71 9.50 7.96
N LYS A 104 -16.38 9.90 9.06
CA LYS A 104 -17.53 10.82 9.01
C LYS A 104 -17.16 12.15 8.36
N LYS A 105 -15.97 12.69 8.67
CA LYS A 105 -15.46 13.92 8.05
C LYS A 105 -15.16 13.71 6.58
N TYR A 106 -14.56 12.58 6.19
CA TYR A 106 -14.33 12.26 4.79
C TYR A 106 -15.62 12.21 3.98
N LYS A 107 -16.69 11.66 4.57
CA LYS A 107 -18.03 11.67 3.95
C LYS A 107 -18.58 13.10 3.80
N GLU A 108 -18.50 13.94 4.83
CA GLU A 108 -18.90 15.35 4.79
C GLU A 108 -18.12 16.12 3.72
N ASP A 109 -16.81 15.87 3.61
CA ASP A 109 -15.91 16.47 2.62
C ASP A 109 -16.09 15.93 1.20
N LYS A 110 -16.92 14.89 1.03
CA LYS A 110 -17.24 14.23 -0.24
C LYS A 110 -16.02 13.63 -0.92
N VAL A 111 -15.18 12.91 -0.14
CA VAL A 111 -14.10 12.13 -0.73
C VAL A 111 -14.66 11.03 -1.62
N VAL A 112 -14.01 10.75 -2.74
CA VAL A 112 -14.46 9.75 -3.73
C VAL A 112 -13.85 8.37 -3.51
N ALA A 113 -12.79 8.29 -2.71
CA ALA A 113 -12.10 7.05 -2.32
C ALA A 113 -11.26 7.29 -1.07
N ILE A 114 -10.86 6.21 -0.41
CA ILE A 114 -10.02 6.26 0.79
C ILE A 114 -8.86 5.27 0.64
N GLU A 115 -7.63 5.74 0.84
CA GLU A 115 -6.48 4.91 1.18
C GLU A 115 -6.57 4.54 2.65
N GLY A 116 -6.66 3.25 2.94
CA GLY A 116 -6.82 2.74 4.31
C GLY A 116 -5.58 2.04 4.83
N TRP A 117 -5.64 1.61 6.11
CA TRP A 117 -4.49 1.00 6.72
C TRP A 117 -4.80 -0.37 7.36
N GLY A 118 -5.24 -0.40 8.60
CA GLY A 118 -5.24 -1.59 9.44
C GLY A 118 -6.45 -2.50 9.26
N THR A 119 -6.39 -3.69 9.89
CA THR A 119 -7.47 -4.67 9.78
C THR A 119 -8.68 -4.27 10.61
N GLY A 120 -8.48 -3.90 11.88
CA GLY A 120 -9.59 -3.59 12.77
C GLY A 120 -10.41 -2.36 12.35
N ASP A 121 -9.75 -1.32 11.82
CA ASP A 121 -10.41 -0.14 11.28
C ASP A 121 -11.10 -0.44 9.94
N THR A 122 -10.46 -1.21 9.05
CA THR A 122 -11.07 -1.62 7.77
C THR A 122 -12.34 -2.43 8.01
N GLU A 123 -12.32 -3.39 8.95
CA GLU A 123 -13.50 -4.17 9.34
C GLU A 123 -14.61 -3.28 9.89
N ALA A 124 -14.27 -2.36 10.80
CA ALA A 124 -15.22 -1.42 11.38
C ALA A 124 -15.86 -0.48 10.34
N LEU A 125 -15.10 -0.13 9.29
CA LEU A 125 -15.56 0.77 8.23
C LEU A 125 -16.28 0.05 7.08
N THR A 126 -16.16 -1.27 6.93
CA THR A 126 -16.70 -2.02 5.79
C THR A 126 -18.20 -1.75 5.54
N GLY A 127 -19.00 -1.72 6.59
CA GLY A 127 -20.45 -1.40 6.48
C GLY A 127 -20.71 0.04 6.03
N PHE A 128 -19.94 0.98 6.56
CA PHE A 128 -20.08 2.41 6.24
C PHE A 128 -19.68 2.70 4.79
N VAL A 129 -18.50 2.26 4.36
CA VAL A 129 -18.02 2.49 3.00
C VAL A 129 -18.90 1.82 1.95
N SER A 130 -19.49 0.66 2.31
CA SER A 130 -20.45 -0.05 1.44
C SER A 130 -21.76 0.73 1.29
N ALA A 131 -22.32 1.24 2.39
CA ALA A 131 -23.56 2.01 2.38
C ALA A 131 -23.41 3.36 1.66
N ASP A 132 -22.26 4.02 1.88
CA ASP A 132 -21.97 5.33 1.29
C ASP A 132 -21.32 5.24 -0.11
N LYS A 133 -21.03 4.01 -0.56
CA LYS A 133 -20.45 3.70 -1.88
C LYS A 133 -19.09 4.37 -2.12
N ILE A 134 -18.23 4.37 -1.11
CA ILE A 134 -16.89 4.95 -1.16
C ILE A 134 -15.86 3.81 -1.18
N PRO A 135 -15.10 3.59 -2.27
CA PRO A 135 -14.06 2.58 -2.31
C PRO A 135 -12.98 2.82 -1.26
N TYR A 136 -12.58 1.73 -0.62
CA TYR A 136 -11.56 1.70 0.40
C TYR A 136 -10.43 0.77 -0.04
N ILE A 137 -9.27 1.33 -0.39
CA ILE A 137 -8.07 0.56 -0.74
C ILE A 137 -7.25 0.41 0.53
N SER A 138 -7.36 -0.76 1.16
CA SER A 138 -6.74 -0.99 2.46
C SER A 138 -5.34 -1.58 2.35
N ALA A 139 -4.50 -1.29 3.35
CA ALA A 139 -3.28 -2.03 3.61
C ALA A 139 -3.53 -3.27 4.49
N SER A 140 -4.79 -3.50 4.90
CA SER A 140 -5.22 -4.79 5.43
C SER A 140 -5.46 -5.75 4.28
N TYR A 141 -4.67 -6.80 4.23
CA TYR A 141 -4.80 -7.87 3.23
C TYR A 141 -5.53 -9.09 3.80
N SER A 142 -6.50 -8.86 4.67
CA SER A 142 -7.32 -9.94 5.23
C SER A 142 -8.22 -10.56 4.16
N ALA A 143 -8.22 -11.90 4.05
CA ALA A 143 -8.90 -12.60 2.97
C ALA A 143 -10.38 -12.27 2.86
N HIS A 144 -11.10 -12.15 3.99
CA HIS A 144 -12.54 -11.84 4.01
C HIS A 144 -12.87 -10.45 3.42
N LEU A 145 -11.91 -9.51 3.38
CA LEU A 145 -12.06 -8.20 2.77
C LEU A 145 -11.96 -8.23 1.23
N SER A 146 -11.56 -9.36 0.63
CA SER A 146 -11.52 -9.54 -0.83
C SER A 146 -12.78 -10.21 -1.41
N ASP A 147 -13.73 -10.60 -0.55
CA ASP A 147 -15.01 -11.17 -0.98
C ASP A 147 -16.04 -10.05 -1.19
N PRO A 148 -16.41 -9.70 -2.45
CA PRO A 148 -17.34 -8.62 -2.71
C PRO A 148 -18.75 -8.83 -2.13
N ARG A 149 -19.10 -10.06 -1.77
CA ARG A 149 -20.38 -10.36 -1.09
C ARG A 149 -20.39 -9.84 0.35
N LYS A 150 -19.22 -9.68 0.97
CA LYS A 150 -19.03 -9.20 2.35
C LYS A 150 -18.50 -7.78 2.41
N ALA A 151 -17.58 -7.44 1.50
CA ALA A 151 -16.86 -6.17 1.45
C ALA A 151 -16.82 -5.58 0.02
N PRO A 152 -18.00 -5.20 -0.55
CA PRO A 152 -18.11 -4.83 -1.96
C PRO A 152 -17.32 -3.58 -2.36
N TYR A 153 -16.91 -2.77 -1.42
CA TYR A 153 -16.15 -1.52 -1.66
C TYR A 153 -14.72 -1.59 -1.13
N ASN A 154 -14.24 -2.77 -0.68
CA ASN A 154 -12.86 -2.92 -0.24
C ASN A 154 -11.98 -3.59 -1.31
N PHE A 155 -10.78 -3.05 -1.47
CA PHE A 155 -9.73 -3.51 -2.39
C PHE A 155 -8.37 -3.47 -1.68
N PHE A 156 -7.40 -4.21 -2.19
CA PHE A 156 -6.01 -4.16 -1.73
C PHE A 156 -5.04 -4.66 -2.81
N CYS A 157 -3.73 -4.39 -2.67
CA CYS A 157 -2.75 -4.54 -3.75
C CYS A 157 -1.68 -5.60 -3.51
N ALA A 158 -1.95 -6.62 -2.69
CA ALA A 158 -1.07 -7.77 -2.46
C ALA A 158 -1.90 -9.05 -2.34
N ALA A 159 -1.26 -10.23 -2.40
CA ALA A 159 -1.92 -11.47 -2.02
C ALA A 159 -2.44 -11.36 -0.58
N ASP A 160 -3.64 -11.87 -0.31
CA ASP A 160 -4.19 -11.84 1.04
C ASP A 160 -3.31 -12.60 2.03
N TYR A 161 -3.45 -12.28 3.33
CA TYR A 161 -2.63 -12.87 4.39
C TYR A 161 -2.70 -14.38 4.44
N THR A 162 -3.87 -14.97 4.17
CA THR A 162 -4.04 -16.41 4.18
C THR A 162 -3.35 -17.05 2.97
N THR A 163 -3.46 -16.43 1.80
CA THR A 163 -2.72 -16.84 0.59
C THR A 163 -1.21 -16.74 0.82
N ALA A 164 -0.73 -15.66 1.46
CA ALA A 164 0.68 -15.50 1.79
C ALA A 164 1.17 -16.59 2.77
N LEU A 165 0.40 -16.90 3.81
CA LEU A 165 0.70 -17.99 4.75
C LEU A 165 0.70 -19.35 4.06
N ARG A 166 -0.28 -19.63 3.19
CA ARG A 166 -0.33 -20.87 2.39
C ARG A 166 0.90 -21.02 1.50
N ALA A 167 1.34 -19.94 0.85
CA ALA A 167 2.54 -19.93 0.02
C ALA A 167 3.81 -20.27 0.83
N GLY A 168 3.94 -19.67 2.01
CA GLY A 168 5.04 -19.97 2.92
C GLY A 168 5.04 -21.42 3.39
N LEU A 169 3.89 -21.95 3.79
CA LEU A 169 3.73 -23.35 4.20
C LEU A 169 4.10 -24.32 3.08
N LEU A 170 3.62 -24.05 1.85
CA LEU A 170 3.95 -24.89 0.69
C LEU A 170 5.45 -24.87 0.39
N TYR A 171 6.07 -23.68 0.39
CA TYR A 171 7.51 -23.53 0.19
C TYR A 171 8.32 -24.33 1.22
N LEU A 172 7.95 -24.24 2.50
CA LEU A 172 8.62 -24.97 3.58
C LEU A 172 8.41 -26.47 3.43
N LYS A 173 7.21 -26.92 3.03
CA LYS A 173 6.91 -28.33 2.79
C LYS A 173 7.73 -28.92 1.65
N GLU A 174 7.85 -28.21 0.54
CA GLU A 174 8.70 -28.61 -0.61
C GLU A 174 10.17 -28.77 -0.21
N GLY A 175 10.64 -27.92 0.71
CA GLY A 175 11.99 -27.98 1.25
C GLY A 175 12.24 -29.04 2.33
N TRP A 176 11.17 -29.63 2.90
CA TRP A 176 11.29 -30.57 4.02
C TRP A 176 11.79 -31.94 3.57
N LYS A 177 12.90 -32.43 4.21
CA LYS A 177 13.58 -33.67 3.81
C LYS A 177 13.46 -34.80 4.81
N GLU A 178 12.98 -34.54 6.03
CA GLU A 178 12.83 -35.57 7.05
C GLU A 178 11.60 -36.45 6.76
N LYS A 179 11.65 -37.69 7.25
CA LYS A 179 10.52 -38.66 7.06
C LYS A 179 9.32 -38.36 7.96
N ARG A 180 9.55 -37.69 9.09
CA ARG A 180 8.45 -37.28 9.99
C ARG A 180 7.71 -36.07 9.49
N ALA A 181 6.54 -35.81 10.04
CA ALA A 181 5.80 -34.58 9.82
C ALA A 181 6.60 -33.36 10.34
N PRO A 182 6.67 -32.25 9.59
CA PRO A 182 7.19 -31.01 10.12
C PRO A 182 6.26 -30.41 11.17
N LYS A 183 6.83 -29.81 12.22
CA LYS A 183 6.11 -29.23 13.37
C LYS A 183 6.06 -27.72 13.26
N ILE A 184 4.87 -27.12 13.47
CA ILE A 184 4.68 -25.68 13.33
C ILE A 184 3.93 -25.06 14.50
N VAL A 185 4.38 -23.85 14.90
CA VAL A 185 3.71 -22.94 15.83
C VAL A 185 3.36 -21.64 15.11
N PHE A 186 2.26 -20.98 15.52
CA PHE A 186 1.86 -19.67 15.02
C PHE A 186 2.04 -18.63 16.13
N ILE A 187 2.84 -17.59 15.87
CA ILE A 187 3.13 -16.48 16.79
C ILE A 187 2.49 -15.22 16.21
N TYR A 188 1.49 -14.67 16.88
CA TYR A 188 0.77 -13.50 16.37
C TYR A 188 0.10 -12.72 17.50
N PRO A 189 -0.18 -11.42 17.32
CA PRO A 189 -0.92 -10.64 18.31
C PRO A 189 -2.40 -11.06 18.31
N ASN A 190 -2.99 -11.13 19.49
CA ASN A 190 -4.44 -11.31 19.66
C ASN A 190 -5.20 -10.05 19.23
N HIS A 191 -5.21 -9.81 17.93
CA HIS A 191 -5.77 -8.65 17.25
C HIS A 191 -6.30 -9.08 15.89
N PRO A 192 -7.35 -8.46 15.30
CA PRO A 192 -7.89 -8.83 13.99
C PRO A 192 -6.83 -9.06 12.91
N TYR A 193 -5.81 -8.20 12.84
CA TYR A 193 -4.67 -8.35 11.92
C TYR A 193 -3.92 -9.68 12.09
N GLY A 194 -3.55 -10.03 13.33
CA GLY A 194 -2.79 -11.27 13.60
C GLY A 194 -3.63 -12.52 13.40
N ILE A 195 -4.91 -12.46 13.74
CA ILE A 195 -5.86 -13.58 13.71
C ILE A 195 -6.30 -13.92 12.27
N ALA A 196 -6.39 -12.92 11.39
CA ALA A 196 -6.98 -13.04 10.06
C ALA A 196 -6.53 -14.26 9.24
N PRO A 197 -5.23 -14.60 9.11
CA PRO A 197 -4.78 -15.73 8.31
C PRO A 197 -4.83 -17.08 9.03
N ILE A 198 -5.06 -17.11 10.35
CA ILE A 198 -4.71 -18.28 11.18
C ILE A 198 -5.60 -19.49 10.88
N LYS A 199 -6.90 -19.28 10.73
CA LYS A 199 -7.83 -20.39 10.45
C LYS A 199 -7.44 -21.09 9.14
N GLY A 200 -7.41 -20.36 8.02
CA GLY A 200 -7.10 -20.93 6.71
C GLY A 200 -5.65 -21.42 6.60
N GLY A 201 -4.73 -20.78 7.32
CA GLY A 201 -3.35 -21.24 7.41
C GLY A 201 -3.19 -22.58 8.14
N LYS A 202 -3.87 -22.77 9.29
CA LYS A 202 -3.86 -24.02 10.03
C LYS A 202 -4.54 -25.17 9.26
N GLU A 203 -5.64 -24.87 8.57
CA GLU A 203 -6.32 -25.85 7.71
C GLU A 203 -5.36 -26.33 6.61
N TYR A 204 -4.69 -25.41 5.94
CA TYR A 204 -3.73 -25.74 4.89
C TYR A 204 -2.46 -26.42 5.41
N ALA A 205 -1.95 -26.02 6.58
CA ALA A 205 -0.85 -26.73 7.23
C ALA A 205 -1.16 -28.20 7.47
N LYS A 206 -2.37 -28.52 7.97
CA LYS A 206 -2.84 -29.90 8.16
C LYS A 206 -2.98 -30.64 6.83
N GLU A 207 -3.52 -30.00 5.79
CA GLU A 207 -3.63 -30.56 4.43
C GLU A 207 -2.24 -30.94 3.89
N LEU A 208 -1.22 -30.13 4.15
CA LEU A 208 0.17 -30.42 3.78
C LEU A 208 0.87 -31.42 4.69
N GLY A 209 0.21 -31.91 5.74
CA GLY A 209 0.77 -32.88 6.69
C GLY A 209 1.72 -32.28 7.73
N PHE A 210 1.53 -31.01 8.11
CA PHE A 210 2.20 -30.45 9.27
C PHE A 210 1.51 -30.88 10.58
N GLU A 211 2.30 -31.10 11.63
CA GLU A 211 1.82 -31.17 13.00
C GLU A 211 1.72 -29.75 13.56
N VAL A 212 0.47 -29.28 13.79
CA VAL A 212 0.20 -27.94 14.34
C VAL A 212 0.26 -27.99 15.86
N LEU A 213 1.26 -27.37 16.46
CA LEU A 213 1.56 -27.42 17.90
C LEU A 213 0.83 -26.32 18.72
N GLY A 214 0.13 -25.40 18.07
CA GLY A 214 -0.66 -24.33 18.70
C GLY A 214 -0.17 -22.94 18.41
N ASP A 215 -0.59 -22.01 19.24
CA ASP A 215 -0.42 -20.57 19.09
C ASP A 215 0.35 -19.97 20.25
N GLU A 216 1.01 -18.84 19.97
CA GLU A 216 1.63 -17.97 20.97
C GLU A 216 1.21 -16.53 20.70
N ASP A 217 0.75 -15.81 21.75
CA ASP A 217 0.38 -14.40 21.64
C ASP A 217 1.59 -13.52 21.90
N VAL A 218 2.00 -12.74 20.90
CA VAL A 218 3.03 -11.71 21.02
C VAL A 218 2.48 -10.39 20.49
N SER A 219 2.34 -9.44 21.40
CA SER A 219 1.81 -8.10 21.10
C SER A 219 2.64 -7.37 20.02
N LEU A 220 1.98 -6.50 19.24
CA LEU A 220 2.66 -5.57 18.31
C LEU A 220 3.62 -4.61 19.01
N LYS A 221 3.40 -4.33 20.31
CA LYS A 221 4.27 -3.51 21.15
C LYS A 221 5.16 -4.33 22.10
N ALA A 222 5.34 -5.63 21.81
CA ALA A 222 6.19 -6.47 22.65
C ALA A 222 7.62 -5.94 22.73
N ILE A 223 8.17 -5.93 23.94
CA ILE A 223 9.57 -5.60 24.21
C ILE A 223 10.39 -6.85 24.48
N GLU A 224 9.72 -7.98 24.73
CA GLU A 224 10.29 -9.32 24.88
C GLU A 224 9.24 -10.38 24.49
N ALA A 225 9.72 -11.60 24.18
CA ALA A 225 8.90 -12.77 23.82
C ALA A 225 9.43 -14.06 24.48
N ASN A 226 10.19 -13.96 25.57
CA ASN A 226 10.93 -15.08 26.18
C ASN A 226 10.02 -16.24 26.58
N SER A 227 8.87 -15.98 27.23
CA SER A 227 7.95 -17.03 27.69
C SER A 227 7.32 -17.79 26.53
N GLN A 228 6.89 -17.08 25.49
CA GLN A 228 6.33 -17.67 24.28
C GLN A 228 7.38 -18.52 23.53
N LEU A 229 8.61 -18.02 23.45
CA LEU A 229 9.69 -18.73 22.76
C LEU A 229 10.21 -19.94 23.55
N LEU A 230 10.16 -19.90 24.88
CA LEU A 230 10.38 -21.10 25.69
C LEU A 230 9.30 -22.17 25.43
N SER A 231 8.04 -21.76 25.27
CA SER A 231 6.97 -22.68 24.85
C SER A 231 7.24 -23.27 23.46
N VAL A 232 7.62 -22.45 22.48
CA VAL A 232 8.01 -22.90 21.12
C VAL A 232 9.16 -23.92 21.19
N LYS A 233 10.19 -23.64 22.00
CA LYS A 233 11.34 -24.50 22.21
C LYS A 233 10.93 -25.84 22.82
N ASN A 234 10.14 -25.84 23.89
CA ASN A 234 9.67 -27.05 24.56
C ASN A 234 8.76 -27.91 23.68
N LYS A 235 7.99 -27.31 22.79
CA LYS A 235 7.19 -28.01 21.77
C LYS A 235 8.05 -28.63 20.67
N GLY A 236 9.30 -28.21 20.52
CA GLY A 236 10.20 -28.68 19.48
C GLY A 236 9.74 -28.34 18.08
N ALA A 237 9.27 -27.10 17.88
CA ALA A 237 8.78 -26.63 16.59
C ALA A 237 9.93 -26.48 15.57
N ASP A 238 9.74 -27.06 14.38
CA ASP A 238 10.68 -26.88 13.25
C ASP A 238 10.51 -25.53 12.61
N PHE A 239 9.25 -25.06 12.55
CA PHE A 239 8.86 -23.80 11.92
C PHE A 239 7.99 -22.97 12.85
N ALA A 240 8.10 -21.64 12.74
CA ALA A 240 7.21 -20.71 13.40
C ALA A 240 6.79 -19.59 12.44
N TRP A 241 5.46 -19.42 12.27
CA TRP A 241 4.89 -18.25 11.60
C TRP A 241 4.91 -17.05 12.52
N ILE A 242 5.29 -15.88 12.01
CA ILE A 242 5.20 -14.61 12.74
C ILE A 242 4.18 -13.69 12.04
N GLY A 243 3.09 -13.39 12.74
CA GLY A 243 2.02 -12.47 12.31
C GLY A 243 2.22 -11.04 12.81
N GLY A 244 3.44 -10.61 13.10
CA GLY A 244 3.79 -9.28 13.64
C GLY A 244 4.17 -8.25 12.57
N THR A 245 4.57 -7.04 13.04
CA THR A 245 5.25 -6.02 12.24
C THR A 245 6.77 -6.12 12.42
N THR A 246 7.53 -5.32 11.68
CA THR A 246 9.00 -5.38 11.70
C THR A 246 9.58 -5.28 13.12
N ASN A 247 9.06 -4.36 13.96
CA ASN A 247 9.55 -4.19 15.33
C ASN A 247 9.29 -5.42 16.20
N SER A 248 8.05 -5.91 16.24
CA SER A 248 7.69 -7.07 17.06
C SER A 248 8.37 -8.35 16.57
N THR A 249 8.55 -8.50 15.26
CA THR A 249 9.30 -9.62 14.66
C THR A 249 10.76 -9.58 15.08
N ALA A 250 11.41 -8.41 15.05
CA ALA A 250 12.79 -8.27 15.49
C ALA A 250 12.99 -8.67 16.97
N VAL A 251 12.02 -8.36 17.84
CA VAL A 251 12.02 -8.83 19.25
C VAL A 251 11.97 -10.35 19.34
N ILE A 252 11.04 -10.98 18.61
CA ILE A 252 10.90 -12.44 18.55
C ILE A 252 12.21 -13.08 18.10
N LEU A 253 12.79 -12.60 16.99
CA LEU A 253 14.03 -13.16 16.45
C LEU A 253 15.21 -13.00 17.40
N LYS A 254 15.36 -11.86 18.07
CA LYS A 254 16.43 -11.63 19.05
C LYS A 254 16.32 -12.57 20.24
N ASP A 255 15.13 -12.72 20.80
CA ASP A 255 14.94 -13.59 21.95
C ASP A 255 15.05 -15.07 21.57
N ALA A 256 14.59 -15.45 20.37
CA ALA A 256 14.81 -16.79 19.84
C ALA A 256 16.30 -17.14 19.71
N LYS A 257 17.12 -16.20 19.20
CA LYS A 257 18.58 -16.36 19.12
C LYS A 257 19.21 -16.52 20.50
N LYS A 258 18.84 -15.67 21.49
CA LYS A 258 19.33 -15.76 22.87
C LYS A 258 19.01 -17.11 23.51
N LEU A 259 17.81 -17.64 23.26
CA LEU A 259 17.35 -18.94 23.77
C LEU A 259 17.91 -20.12 22.98
N GLY A 260 18.68 -19.88 21.91
CA GLY A 260 19.29 -20.91 21.08
C GLY A 260 18.30 -21.78 20.32
N LEU A 261 17.14 -21.21 19.92
CA LEU A 261 16.13 -21.91 19.11
C LEU A 261 16.74 -22.29 17.76
N LYS A 262 16.37 -23.48 17.27
CA LYS A 262 16.72 -23.97 15.93
C LYS A 262 15.52 -23.86 14.96
N THR A 263 14.39 -23.40 15.45
CA THR A 263 13.16 -23.14 14.69
C THR A 263 13.43 -22.18 13.54
N LYS A 264 13.02 -22.53 12.31
CA LYS A 264 13.06 -21.61 11.19
C LYS A 264 11.83 -20.70 11.22
N PHE A 265 12.06 -19.39 11.25
CA PHE A 265 11.00 -18.38 11.30
C PHE A 265 10.63 -17.93 9.90
N PHE A 266 9.33 -17.72 9.68
CA PHE A 266 8.80 -17.08 8.49
C PHE A 266 7.67 -16.14 8.86
N SER A 267 7.61 -14.99 8.21
CA SER A 267 6.70 -13.91 8.60
C SER A 267 5.73 -13.53 7.48
N ASN A 268 4.65 -12.89 7.88
CA ASN A 268 3.79 -12.22 6.94
C ASN A 268 4.50 -11.02 6.27
N ILE A 269 3.80 -10.39 5.36
CA ILE A 269 4.27 -9.28 4.54
C ILE A 269 4.76 -8.04 5.33
N TRP A 270 4.35 -7.88 6.61
CA TRP A 270 4.69 -6.73 7.45
C TRP A 270 5.80 -7.03 8.47
N GLY A 271 6.24 -8.29 8.57
CA GLY A 271 7.11 -8.72 9.66
C GLY A 271 8.60 -8.50 9.43
N ILE A 272 9.06 -8.48 8.19
CA ILE A 272 10.49 -8.34 7.85
C ILE A 272 10.63 -7.39 6.66
N ASP A 273 11.55 -6.44 6.79
CA ASP A 273 11.93 -5.49 5.76
C ASP A 273 13.44 -5.18 5.82
N GLU A 274 13.90 -4.21 5.05
CA GLU A 274 15.30 -3.79 4.96
C GLU A 274 15.83 -3.13 6.25
N SER A 275 14.94 -2.75 7.19
CA SER A 275 15.34 -2.22 8.51
C SER A 275 15.56 -3.31 9.56
N THR A 276 15.08 -4.52 9.31
CA THR A 276 15.16 -5.66 10.25
C THR A 276 16.58 -5.97 10.72
N PRO A 277 17.65 -5.92 9.88
CA PRO A 277 19.02 -6.18 10.34
C PRO A 277 19.48 -5.22 11.44
N LYS A 278 19.13 -3.94 11.31
CA LYS A 278 19.45 -2.94 12.34
C LYS A 278 18.72 -3.21 13.65
N LEU A 279 17.49 -3.71 13.58
CA LEU A 279 16.65 -3.98 14.75
C LEU A 279 17.00 -5.31 15.41
N ALA A 280 17.24 -6.36 14.64
CA ALA A 280 17.46 -7.73 15.13
C ALA A 280 18.93 -8.07 15.40
N GLY A 281 19.89 -7.31 14.86
CA GLY A 281 21.31 -7.43 15.17
C GLY A 281 21.90 -8.81 14.78
N GLY A 282 21.58 -9.31 13.59
CA GLY A 282 22.01 -10.60 13.08
C GLY A 282 21.15 -11.79 13.54
N ALA A 283 20.06 -11.53 14.26
CA ALA A 283 19.11 -12.59 14.64
C ALA A 283 18.12 -12.93 13.52
N GLU A 284 18.06 -12.09 12.52
CA GLU A 284 17.20 -12.23 11.34
C GLU A 284 17.75 -13.20 10.28
N GLU A 285 19.02 -13.59 10.38
CA GLU A 285 19.67 -14.43 9.39
C GLU A 285 18.89 -15.73 9.16
N GLY A 286 18.57 -16.02 7.89
CA GLY A 286 17.78 -17.17 7.49
C GLY A 286 16.26 -17.04 7.71
N ALA A 287 15.76 -15.96 8.29
CA ALA A 287 14.32 -15.74 8.42
C ALA A 287 13.67 -15.40 7.06
N LEU A 288 12.46 -15.93 6.83
CA LEU A 288 11.72 -15.74 5.59
C LEU A 288 10.64 -14.68 5.76
N VAL A 289 10.32 -13.98 4.67
CA VAL A 289 9.14 -13.11 4.57
C VAL A 289 8.34 -13.42 3.32
N MET A 290 7.02 -13.42 3.47
CA MET A 290 6.05 -13.59 2.39
C MET A 290 5.78 -12.21 1.77
N ALA A 291 6.67 -11.78 0.86
CA ALA A 291 6.67 -10.41 0.35
C ALA A 291 5.66 -10.20 -0.78
N GLY A 292 5.05 -9.01 -0.80
CA GLY A 292 4.06 -8.58 -1.80
C GLY A 292 4.57 -7.53 -2.78
N SER A 293 5.88 -7.24 -2.76
CA SER A 293 6.51 -6.29 -3.68
C SER A 293 7.95 -6.70 -3.99
N CYS A 294 8.55 -6.09 -5.00
CA CYS A 294 10.00 -6.11 -5.22
C CYS A 294 10.71 -5.26 -4.15
N ARG A 295 12.05 -5.22 -4.19
CA ARG A 295 12.90 -4.41 -3.32
C ARG A 295 13.31 -3.12 -4.02
N TYR A 296 13.67 -2.11 -3.26
CA TYR A 296 14.27 -0.91 -3.82
C TYR A 296 15.57 -1.25 -4.56
N GLY A 297 15.66 -0.77 -5.80
CA GLY A 297 16.81 -1.03 -6.68
C GLY A 297 16.69 -2.30 -7.55
N ASP A 298 15.63 -3.09 -7.44
CA ASP A 298 15.40 -4.23 -8.34
C ASP A 298 15.19 -3.73 -9.79
N ASN A 299 15.75 -4.48 -10.76
CA ASN A 299 15.76 -4.07 -12.18
C ASN A 299 14.41 -4.34 -12.86
N VAL A 300 13.38 -3.60 -12.46
CA VAL A 300 12.04 -3.63 -13.06
C VAL A 300 11.62 -2.22 -13.50
N SER A 301 10.73 -2.11 -14.48
CA SER A 301 10.37 -0.81 -15.07
C SER A 301 9.71 0.15 -14.06
N GLY A 302 8.83 -0.36 -13.20
CA GLY A 302 8.19 0.43 -12.15
C GLY A 302 9.20 0.97 -11.12
N MET A 303 10.25 0.22 -10.80
CA MET A 303 11.31 0.67 -9.90
C MET A 303 12.14 1.80 -10.52
N LYS A 304 12.38 1.78 -11.84
CA LYS A 304 13.07 2.88 -12.52
C LYS A 304 12.30 4.19 -12.37
N LEU A 305 10.97 4.15 -12.50
CA LEU A 305 10.11 5.32 -12.25
C LEU A 305 10.18 5.75 -10.78
N LEU A 306 10.00 4.83 -9.83
CA LEU A 306 10.05 5.13 -8.40
C LEU A 306 11.39 5.80 -8.05
N MET A 307 12.52 5.24 -8.49
CA MET A 307 13.86 5.77 -8.25
C MET A 307 14.12 7.11 -8.95
N SER A 308 13.36 7.45 -9.99
CA SER A 308 13.46 8.79 -10.62
C SER A 308 12.89 9.88 -9.71
N VAL A 309 11.92 9.54 -8.87
CA VAL A 309 11.24 10.42 -7.91
C VAL A 309 11.91 10.37 -6.54
N GLU A 310 12.14 9.19 -6.01
CA GLU A 310 12.76 8.94 -4.71
C GLU A 310 14.18 8.39 -4.91
N LYS A 311 15.19 9.19 -4.58
CA LYS A 311 16.61 8.83 -4.78
C LYS A 311 17.18 8.01 -3.62
N THR A 312 16.60 8.17 -2.45
CA THR A 312 17.03 7.49 -1.22
C THR A 312 16.46 6.08 -1.18
N PRO A 313 17.29 5.06 -0.89
CA PRO A 313 16.77 3.69 -0.72
C PRO A 313 15.63 3.61 0.29
N GLN A 314 14.55 2.99 -0.10
CA GLN A 314 13.33 2.82 0.68
C GLN A 314 13.09 1.35 1.03
N VAL A 315 12.36 1.11 2.11
CA VAL A 315 11.93 -0.24 2.50
C VAL A 315 10.76 -0.72 1.63
N THR A 316 10.54 -2.02 1.57
CA THR A 316 9.45 -2.65 0.79
C THR A 316 8.06 -2.10 1.14
N HIS A 317 7.84 -1.61 2.36
CA HIS A 317 6.58 -1.01 2.79
C HIS A 317 6.27 0.29 2.02
N TYR A 318 7.29 1.11 1.74
CA TYR A 318 7.16 2.31 0.89
C TYR A 318 6.71 1.94 -0.53
N ILE A 319 7.31 0.90 -1.11
CA ILE A 319 6.96 0.44 -2.47
C ILE A 319 5.50 0.01 -2.53
N ARG A 320 4.99 -0.66 -1.49
CA ARG A 320 3.58 -1.06 -1.42
C ARG A 320 2.62 0.11 -1.30
N GLY A 321 2.97 1.15 -0.54
CA GLY A 321 2.20 2.39 -0.51
C GLY A 321 2.17 3.10 -1.86
N TRP A 322 3.31 3.15 -2.55
CA TRP A 322 3.41 3.66 -3.91
C TRP A 322 2.48 2.89 -4.88
N VAL A 323 2.46 1.55 -4.80
CA VAL A 323 1.59 0.70 -5.64
C VAL A 323 0.12 0.90 -5.29
N SER A 324 -0.25 1.03 -4.02
CA SER A 324 -1.63 1.29 -3.61
C SER A 324 -2.17 2.56 -4.26
N MET A 325 -1.43 3.64 -4.15
CA MET A 325 -1.81 4.91 -4.79
C MET A 325 -1.77 4.83 -6.32
N MET A 326 -0.87 4.03 -6.91
CA MET A 326 -0.86 3.78 -8.36
C MET A 326 -2.16 3.12 -8.83
N VAL A 327 -2.67 2.15 -8.08
CA VAL A 327 -3.94 1.49 -8.35
C VAL A 327 -5.11 2.46 -8.25
N LEU A 328 -5.14 3.28 -7.19
CA LEU A 328 -6.17 4.31 -7.05
C LEU A 328 -6.14 5.33 -8.20
N VAL A 329 -4.97 5.82 -8.56
CA VAL A 329 -4.80 6.78 -9.67
C VAL A 329 -5.28 6.20 -10.99
N GLU A 330 -4.97 4.94 -11.29
CA GLU A 330 -5.48 4.29 -12.50
C GLU A 330 -7.01 4.15 -12.48
N ALA A 331 -7.59 3.83 -11.32
CA ALA A 331 -9.04 3.78 -11.17
C ALA A 331 -9.70 5.15 -11.37
N LEU A 332 -9.10 6.22 -10.82
CA LEU A 332 -9.55 7.60 -11.03
C LEU A 332 -9.48 8.00 -12.51
N ASN A 333 -8.38 7.66 -13.20
CA ASN A 333 -8.22 7.90 -14.63
C ASN A 333 -9.29 7.18 -15.48
N ARG A 334 -9.59 5.92 -15.14
CA ARG A 334 -10.64 5.15 -15.84
C ARG A 334 -12.04 5.70 -15.56
N ALA A 335 -12.29 6.12 -14.32
CA ALA A 335 -13.58 6.72 -13.93
C ALA A 335 -13.79 8.04 -14.67
N ASP A 336 -12.81 8.93 -14.69
CA ASP A 336 -12.87 10.24 -15.34
C ASP A 336 -13.14 10.15 -16.85
N LYS A 337 -12.57 9.15 -17.53
CA LYS A 337 -12.82 8.89 -18.96
C LYS A 337 -14.27 8.49 -19.25
N LYS A 338 -15.01 8.02 -18.27
CA LYS A 338 -16.41 7.55 -18.44
C LYS A 338 -17.44 8.57 -17.95
N GLY A 339 -17.03 9.61 -17.22
CA GLY A 339 -17.93 10.64 -16.69
C GLY A 339 -17.48 11.15 -15.33
N PRO A 340 -18.40 11.66 -14.50
CA PRO A 340 -18.07 12.21 -13.19
C PRO A 340 -17.37 11.18 -12.28
N ILE A 341 -16.32 11.62 -11.59
CA ILE A 341 -15.62 10.80 -10.60
C ILE A 341 -16.47 10.76 -9.33
N THR A 342 -17.03 9.61 -9.04
CA THR A 342 -17.78 9.28 -7.83
C THR A 342 -17.25 8.00 -7.23
N GLY A 343 -17.59 7.69 -5.98
CA GLY A 343 -17.18 6.41 -5.38
C GLY A 343 -17.67 5.21 -6.19
N GLU A 344 -18.89 5.26 -6.74
CA GLU A 344 -19.43 4.18 -7.59
C GLU A 344 -18.63 4.04 -8.90
N SER A 345 -18.28 5.15 -9.56
CA SER A 345 -17.50 5.11 -10.79
C SER A 345 -16.06 4.63 -10.55
N VAL A 346 -15.46 4.98 -9.40
CA VAL A 346 -14.13 4.49 -9.00
C VAL A 346 -14.17 2.98 -8.72
N LYS A 347 -15.18 2.48 -7.96
CA LYS A 347 -15.37 1.04 -7.76
C LYS A 347 -15.53 0.31 -9.08
N ALA A 348 -16.42 0.77 -9.94
CA ALA A 348 -16.64 0.18 -11.25
C ALA A 348 -15.36 0.17 -12.10
N ALA A 349 -14.52 1.21 -11.99
CA ALA A 349 -13.23 1.26 -12.65
C ALA A 349 -12.24 0.22 -12.09
N LEU A 350 -12.15 0.06 -10.76
CA LEU A 350 -11.33 -0.98 -10.11
C LEU A 350 -11.70 -2.38 -10.61
N GLU A 351 -12.98 -2.70 -10.67
CA GLU A 351 -13.49 -4.00 -11.14
C GLU A 351 -13.27 -4.27 -12.64
N THR A 352 -12.75 -3.30 -13.39
CA THR A 352 -12.29 -3.48 -14.79
C THR A 352 -10.79 -3.79 -14.91
N PHE A 353 -10.07 -3.88 -13.80
CA PHE A 353 -8.64 -4.20 -13.87
C PHE A 353 -8.47 -5.64 -14.33
N LYS A 354 -7.82 -5.79 -15.47
CA LYS A 354 -7.41 -7.09 -16.02
C LYS A 354 -5.94 -6.97 -16.39
N ASP A 355 -5.13 -7.74 -15.70
CA ASP A 355 -3.68 -7.77 -15.89
C ASP A 355 -3.03 -6.37 -15.82
N PHE A 356 -3.49 -5.52 -14.88
CA PHE A 356 -2.89 -4.21 -14.67
C PHE A 356 -1.44 -4.37 -14.22
N ASP A 357 -0.52 -3.85 -15.05
CA ASP A 357 0.91 -4.00 -14.85
C ASP A 357 1.47 -2.85 -14.00
N THR A 358 1.99 -3.19 -12.82
CA THR A 358 2.68 -2.25 -11.93
C THR A 358 4.14 -2.00 -12.35
N GLY A 359 4.55 -2.50 -13.51
CA GLY A 359 5.94 -2.45 -13.95
C GLY A 359 6.85 -3.37 -13.15
N GLY A 360 6.32 -4.49 -12.63
CA GLY A 360 7.09 -5.46 -11.85
C GLY A 360 7.28 -5.07 -10.37
N LEU A 361 6.61 -4.03 -9.87
CA LEU A 361 6.64 -3.68 -8.44
C LEU A 361 5.93 -4.71 -7.57
N THR A 362 4.93 -5.42 -8.11
CA THR A 362 4.21 -6.53 -7.47
C THR A 362 4.64 -7.88 -8.07
N PRO A 363 4.47 -9.01 -7.33
CA PRO A 363 4.82 -10.35 -7.81
C PRO A 363 4.09 -10.76 -9.09
N ALA A 364 2.87 -10.23 -9.31
CA ALA A 364 2.06 -10.47 -10.50
C ALA A 364 1.23 -9.24 -10.85
N LYS A 365 0.62 -9.25 -12.03
CA LYS A 365 -0.31 -8.22 -12.50
C LYS A 365 -1.61 -8.26 -11.69
N ILE A 366 -2.23 -7.09 -11.50
CA ILE A 366 -3.44 -6.93 -10.70
C ILE A 366 -4.68 -7.14 -11.55
N THR A 367 -5.58 -8.00 -11.07
CA THR A 367 -6.90 -8.23 -11.67
C THR A 367 -7.96 -8.19 -10.58
N PHE A 368 -8.96 -7.33 -10.74
CA PHE A 368 -10.17 -7.32 -9.92
C PHE A 368 -11.39 -7.61 -10.77
N THR A 369 -12.35 -8.32 -10.20
CA THR A 369 -13.64 -8.59 -10.86
C THR A 369 -14.80 -8.28 -9.92
N PRO A 370 -16.03 -8.08 -10.39
CA PRO A 370 -17.20 -7.88 -9.52
C PRO A 370 -17.48 -9.02 -8.55
N THR A 371 -16.85 -10.18 -8.71
CA THR A 371 -17.06 -11.39 -7.88
C THR A 371 -15.82 -11.81 -7.09
N ASP A 372 -14.66 -11.18 -7.32
CA ASP A 372 -13.39 -11.55 -6.65
C ASP A 372 -12.43 -10.35 -6.65
N HIS A 373 -12.19 -9.74 -5.48
CA HIS A 373 -11.28 -8.62 -5.31
C HIS A 373 -9.86 -9.05 -4.89
N ARG A 374 -9.51 -10.33 -4.94
CA ARG A 374 -8.11 -10.75 -4.77
C ARG A 374 -7.30 -10.24 -5.97
N PRO A 375 -6.24 -9.44 -5.79
CA PRO A 375 -5.50 -8.86 -6.93
C PRO A 375 -4.75 -9.93 -7.72
N PHE A 376 -4.10 -10.84 -7.03
CA PHE A 376 -3.34 -11.98 -7.56
C PHE A 376 -3.13 -13.03 -6.46
N MET A 377 -2.58 -14.21 -6.85
CA MET A 377 -2.30 -15.31 -5.93
C MET A 377 -0.79 -15.59 -5.80
N SER A 378 0.04 -14.70 -6.31
CA SER A 378 1.50 -14.83 -6.33
C SER A 378 2.14 -14.19 -5.10
N VAL A 379 3.14 -14.85 -4.53
CA VAL A 379 3.83 -14.41 -3.32
C VAL A 379 5.34 -14.60 -3.51
N ASN A 380 6.12 -13.55 -3.30
CA ASN A 380 7.57 -13.65 -3.29
C ASN A 380 8.05 -14.18 -1.93
N ILE A 381 8.71 -15.32 -1.92
CA ILE A 381 9.42 -15.83 -0.75
C ILE A 381 10.81 -15.20 -0.75
N MET A 382 11.05 -14.33 0.22
CA MET A 382 12.36 -13.71 0.40
C MET A 382 12.99 -14.22 1.69
N GLU A 383 14.30 -14.36 1.70
CA GLU A 383 15.09 -14.78 2.87
C GLU A 383 16.07 -13.68 3.25
N MET A 384 16.25 -13.49 4.53
CA MET A 384 17.26 -12.58 5.06
C MET A 384 18.63 -13.28 5.02
N GLU A 385 19.52 -12.82 4.16
CA GLU A 385 20.88 -13.34 3.97
C GLU A 385 21.89 -12.20 4.07
N LYS A 386 22.82 -12.31 5.02
CA LYS A 386 23.88 -11.32 5.25
C LYS A 386 23.33 -9.89 5.35
N GLY A 387 22.21 -9.75 6.07
CA GLY A 387 21.53 -8.49 6.29
C GLY A 387 20.79 -7.92 5.07
N LYS A 388 20.49 -8.74 4.05
CA LYS A 388 19.75 -8.33 2.85
C LYS A 388 18.61 -9.29 2.56
N LEU A 389 17.50 -8.76 2.07
CA LEU A 389 16.42 -9.59 1.52
C LEU A 389 16.86 -10.19 0.17
N VAL A 390 16.77 -11.49 0.03
CA VAL A 390 17.11 -12.22 -1.20
C VAL A 390 15.89 -13.00 -1.67
N LEU A 391 15.47 -12.79 -2.92
CA LEU A 391 14.36 -13.54 -3.50
C LEU A 391 14.78 -15.00 -3.71
N LYS A 392 14.06 -15.92 -3.08
CA LYS A 392 14.27 -17.38 -3.21
C LYS A 392 13.37 -18.00 -4.26
N LYS A 393 12.09 -17.63 -4.26
CA LYS A 393 11.08 -18.17 -5.19
C LYS A 393 9.86 -17.26 -5.22
N THR A 394 9.23 -17.12 -6.37
CA THR A 394 7.84 -16.65 -6.45
C THR A 394 6.93 -17.88 -6.44
N MET A 395 6.04 -17.95 -5.48
CA MET A 395 5.04 -19.02 -5.36
C MET A 395 3.73 -18.54 -5.97
N ASP A 396 3.23 -19.27 -6.97
CA ASP A 396 1.94 -19.02 -7.59
C ASP A 396 0.93 -20.06 -7.09
N LEU A 397 -0.04 -19.61 -6.31
CA LEU A 397 -1.08 -20.47 -5.80
C LEU A 397 -2.31 -20.46 -6.73
N PRO A 398 -3.08 -21.57 -6.79
CA PRO A 398 -4.31 -21.58 -7.57
C PRO A 398 -5.35 -20.63 -6.97
N ARG A 399 -6.09 -19.93 -7.83
CA ARG A 399 -7.23 -19.08 -7.43
C ARG A 399 -8.46 -19.94 -7.17
N LYS A 400 -8.46 -20.72 -6.10
CA LYS A 400 -9.59 -21.56 -5.72
C LYS A 400 -10.76 -20.71 -5.22
N ALA A 401 -11.99 -21.04 -5.67
CA ALA A 401 -13.20 -20.32 -5.26
C ALA A 401 -13.50 -20.48 -3.77
N GLU A 402 -13.25 -21.65 -3.20
CA GLU A 402 -13.43 -21.96 -1.78
C GLU A 402 -12.44 -21.21 -0.87
N TRP A 403 -11.40 -20.60 -1.42
CA TRP A 403 -10.45 -19.77 -0.65
C TRP A 403 -10.84 -18.29 -0.61
N LEU A 404 -11.85 -17.88 -1.37
CA LEU A 404 -12.31 -16.50 -1.37
C LEU A 404 -12.92 -16.14 -0.02
N GLY A 405 -12.30 -15.21 0.66
CA GLY A 405 -12.75 -14.74 1.97
C GLY A 405 -12.36 -15.64 3.17
N LEU A 406 -11.41 -16.59 2.96
CA LEU A 406 -10.93 -17.54 3.98
C LEU A 406 -9.43 -17.42 4.24
#